data_d32e75398dd0b306f5e6e0dbdc758fc9
#
_entry.id   d32e75398dd0b306f5e6e0dbdc758fc9
#
_cell.length_a   1.000
_cell.length_b   1.000
_cell.length_c   1.000
_cell.angle_alpha   90.00
_cell.angle_beta   90.00
_cell.angle_gamma   90.00
#
_symmetry.space_group_name_H-M   'P 1'
#
loop_
_entity.id
_entity.type
_entity.pdbx_description
1 polymer ?
#
loop_
_entity_poly.entity_id
_entity_poly.type
_entity_poly.pdbx_seq_one_letter_code
_entity_poly.pdbx_strand_id
1 'polypeptide(L)'
;MANVVGTVVHDHWKPYYTMPGVLHALCNAHHLRELKALIEIEKEDWAPKMQRLLRRACQVTNRARDRGVVLKPRLVERFERCYDAILAEGFAFHETQPLLATATKTAGRKHRGRTPRRTGHNLLLRLSTRKQDTLRFLHDPAVPFTNNQAERDGRMMKVKQKISGGFRCDASAADFAVIRSFISTAKKQGWDIIQALTQDPKYRLASLRTA
;
A
#
# COMPACT_ATOMS: atom_id res chain seq x y z
N MET A 1 3.86 -16.69 -14.48
CA MET A 1 3.06 -15.89 -13.52
C MET A 1 1.63 -15.85 -14.02
N ALA A 2 0.64 -15.99 -13.15
CA ALA A 2 -0.75 -15.78 -13.55
C ALA A 2 -0.90 -14.36 -14.12
N ASN A 3 -1.68 -14.21 -15.20
CA ASN A 3 -1.99 -12.91 -15.76
C ASN A 3 -2.81 -12.11 -14.75
N VAL A 4 -2.15 -11.26 -13.97
CA VAL A 4 -2.81 -10.34 -13.06
C VAL A 4 -3.32 -9.17 -13.88
N VAL A 5 -4.61 -8.86 -13.76
CA VAL A 5 -5.27 -7.73 -14.45
C VAL A 5 -5.92 -6.79 -13.42
N GLY A 6 -6.14 -5.54 -13.81
CA GLY A 6 -6.80 -4.55 -12.96
C GLY A 6 -5.82 -3.77 -12.08
N THR A 7 -6.22 -3.43 -10.86
CA THR A 7 -5.42 -2.59 -9.95
C THR A 7 -4.73 -3.41 -8.87
N VAL A 8 -3.40 -3.28 -8.77
CA VAL A 8 -2.58 -3.90 -7.73
C VAL A 8 -2.27 -2.87 -6.64
N VAL A 9 -2.67 -3.16 -5.41
CA VAL A 9 -2.37 -2.32 -4.24
C VAL A 9 -1.15 -2.87 -3.52
N HIS A 10 -0.08 -2.07 -3.40
CA HIS A 10 1.22 -2.53 -2.86
C HIS A 10 1.97 -1.45 -2.05
N ASP A 11 3.06 -1.83 -1.43
CA ASP A 11 3.89 -1.04 -0.51
C ASP A 11 5.03 -0.25 -1.17
N HIS A 12 4.95 0.01 -2.47
CA HIS A 12 5.99 0.67 -3.27
C HIS A 12 7.24 -0.20 -3.53
N TRP A 13 7.21 -1.51 -3.31
CA TRP A 13 8.32 -2.39 -3.65
C TRP A 13 8.52 -2.45 -5.19
N LYS A 14 9.74 -2.18 -5.64
CA LYS A 14 10.07 -2.00 -7.08
C LYS A 14 9.57 -3.11 -8.01
N PRO A 15 9.65 -4.41 -7.65
CA PRO A 15 9.17 -5.48 -8.52
C PRO A 15 7.70 -5.38 -8.92
N TYR A 16 6.84 -4.75 -8.12
CA TYR A 16 5.45 -4.56 -8.54
C TYR A 16 5.32 -3.71 -9.80
N TYR A 17 6.20 -2.72 -9.99
CA TYR A 17 6.17 -1.83 -11.15
C TYR A 17 6.65 -2.49 -12.45
N THR A 18 7.21 -3.70 -12.39
CA THR A 18 7.55 -4.50 -13.58
C THR A 18 6.40 -5.36 -14.09
N MET A 19 5.27 -5.38 -13.39
CA MET A 19 4.08 -6.13 -13.81
C MET A 19 3.41 -5.44 -15.00
N PRO A 20 3.29 -6.12 -16.16
CA PRO A 20 2.67 -5.53 -17.33
C PRO A 20 1.14 -5.47 -17.20
N GLY A 21 0.53 -4.44 -17.80
CA GLY A 21 -0.93 -4.37 -17.96
C GLY A 21 -1.73 -4.14 -16.68
N VAL A 22 -1.09 -3.77 -15.56
CA VAL A 22 -1.78 -3.46 -14.30
C VAL A 22 -1.73 -1.98 -13.97
N LEU A 23 -2.76 -1.50 -13.28
CA LEU A 23 -2.76 -0.20 -12.63
C LEU A 23 -2.18 -0.34 -11.21
N HIS A 24 -1.40 0.63 -10.78
CA HIS A 24 -0.81 0.63 -9.45
C HIS A 24 -1.58 1.50 -8.49
N ALA A 25 -1.77 1.04 -7.26
CA ALA A 25 -2.23 1.84 -6.14
C ALA A 25 -1.28 1.63 -4.95
N LEU A 26 -0.94 2.70 -4.25
CA LEU A 26 -0.04 2.60 -3.11
C LEU A 26 -0.81 2.42 -1.80
N CYS A 27 -0.30 1.53 -0.96
CA CYS A 27 -0.82 1.31 0.37
C CYS A 27 -0.55 2.53 1.26
N ASN A 28 -1.57 3.33 1.50
CA ASN A 28 -1.44 4.54 2.31
C ASN A 28 -1.17 4.27 3.80
N ALA A 29 -1.35 3.06 4.30
CA ALA A 29 -0.92 2.71 5.66
C ALA A 29 0.60 2.87 5.85
N HIS A 30 1.40 2.60 4.80
CA HIS A 30 2.84 2.83 4.82
C HIS A 30 3.16 4.32 4.86
N HIS A 31 2.52 5.12 4.00
CA HIS A 31 2.67 6.58 4.02
C HIS A 31 2.28 7.19 5.37
N LEU A 32 1.18 6.75 5.98
CA LEU A 32 0.76 7.24 7.29
C LEU A 32 1.77 6.91 8.40
N ARG A 33 2.44 5.75 8.34
CA ARG A 33 3.51 5.37 9.29
C ARG A 33 4.75 6.24 9.11
N GLU A 34 5.17 6.47 7.86
CA GLU A 34 6.32 7.35 7.56
C GLU A 34 6.02 8.80 7.96
N LEU A 35 4.83 9.32 7.65
CA LEU A 35 4.40 10.64 8.07
C LEU A 35 4.38 10.76 9.60
N LYS A 36 3.93 9.72 10.32
CA LYS A 36 3.97 9.70 11.78
C LYS A 36 5.41 9.81 12.31
N ALA A 37 6.35 9.08 11.72
CA ALA A 37 7.76 9.18 12.10
C ALA A 37 8.33 10.59 11.86
N LEU A 38 7.99 11.23 10.73
CA LEU A 38 8.40 12.61 10.45
C LEU A 38 7.82 13.62 11.47
N ILE A 39 6.57 13.41 11.90
CA ILE A 39 5.92 14.25 12.93
C ILE A 39 6.62 14.09 14.28
N GLU A 40 6.92 12.87 14.69
CA GLU A 40 7.43 12.56 16.03
C GLU A 40 8.93 12.84 16.16
N ILE A 41 9.71 12.55 15.11
CA ILE A 41 11.19 12.59 15.13
C ILE A 41 11.71 13.87 14.48
N GLU A 42 11.31 14.14 13.22
CA GLU A 42 11.84 15.24 12.42
C GLU A 42 11.07 16.55 12.63
N LYS A 43 9.85 16.47 13.19
CA LYS A 43 8.95 17.60 13.48
C LYS A 43 8.68 18.51 12.28
N GLU A 44 8.51 17.91 11.11
CA GLU A 44 8.23 18.62 9.86
C GLU A 44 6.75 19.02 9.76
N ASP A 45 6.45 20.33 9.66
CA ASP A 45 5.10 20.91 9.75
C ASP A 45 4.14 20.49 8.61
N TRP A 46 4.66 20.15 7.44
CA TRP A 46 3.86 19.65 6.33
C TRP A 46 3.33 18.23 6.57
N ALA A 47 4.07 17.40 7.32
CA ALA A 47 3.74 15.99 7.53
C ALA A 47 2.39 15.78 8.25
N PRO A 48 2.05 16.48 9.36
CA PRO A 48 0.73 16.37 9.98
C PRO A 48 -0.41 16.85 9.07
N LYS A 49 -0.17 17.81 8.18
CA LYS A 49 -1.16 18.27 7.20
C LYS A 49 -1.47 17.18 6.19
N MET A 50 -0.45 16.55 5.61
CA MET A 50 -0.59 15.42 4.69
C MET A 50 -1.26 14.22 5.36
N GLN A 51 -0.87 13.90 6.60
CA GLN A 51 -1.48 12.79 7.35
C GLN A 51 -2.99 13.03 7.57
N ARG A 52 -3.39 14.24 7.97
CA ARG A 52 -4.80 14.61 8.14
C ARG A 52 -5.56 14.54 6.82
N LEU A 53 -4.97 15.04 5.73
CA LEU A 53 -5.58 15.00 4.39
C LEU A 53 -5.87 13.57 3.97
N LEU A 54 -4.87 12.67 4.02
CA LEU A 54 -5.02 11.27 3.64
C LEU A 54 -6.06 10.53 4.51
N ARG A 55 -6.06 10.76 5.83
CA ARG A 55 -7.07 10.18 6.73
C ARG A 55 -8.48 10.68 6.42
N ARG A 56 -8.63 11.99 6.14
CA ARG A 56 -9.92 12.57 5.77
C ARG A 56 -10.42 12.04 4.44
N ALA A 57 -9.54 11.94 3.45
CA ALA A 57 -9.84 11.35 2.16
C ALA A 57 -10.33 9.90 2.31
N CYS A 58 -9.62 9.09 3.10
CA CYS A 58 -10.03 7.71 3.43
C CYS A 58 -11.42 7.64 4.06
N GLN A 59 -11.70 8.49 5.07
CA GLN A 59 -13.01 8.51 5.73
C GLN A 59 -14.15 8.85 4.75
N VAL A 60 -13.92 9.85 3.89
CA VAL A 60 -14.93 10.29 2.91
C VAL A 60 -15.17 9.20 1.87
N THR A 61 -14.11 8.57 1.36
CA THR A 61 -14.20 7.46 0.39
C THR A 61 -14.92 6.25 0.97
N ASN A 62 -14.59 5.86 2.21
CA ASN A 62 -15.27 4.73 2.87
C ASN A 62 -16.77 5.02 3.05
N ARG A 63 -17.15 6.21 3.52
CA ARG A 63 -18.56 6.59 3.64
C ARG A 63 -19.31 6.60 2.30
N ALA A 64 -18.63 6.99 1.21
CA ALA A 64 -19.21 6.94 -0.12
C ALA A 64 -19.41 5.49 -0.57
N ARG A 65 -18.43 4.63 -0.34
CA ARG A 65 -18.50 3.18 -0.63
C ARG A 65 -19.62 2.50 0.16
N ASP A 66 -19.73 2.77 1.45
CA ASP A 66 -20.79 2.20 2.31
C ASP A 66 -22.20 2.57 1.84
N ARG A 67 -22.32 3.71 1.14
CA ARG A 67 -23.57 4.20 0.54
C ARG A 67 -23.76 3.80 -0.92
N GLY A 68 -22.80 3.08 -1.52
CA GLY A 68 -22.82 2.72 -2.93
C GLY A 68 -22.72 3.91 -3.89
N VAL A 69 -22.12 5.04 -3.45
CA VAL A 69 -22.03 6.27 -4.27
C VAL A 69 -20.58 6.60 -4.62
N VAL A 70 -20.38 7.20 -5.79
CA VAL A 70 -19.07 7.71 -6.24
C VAL A 70 -18.88 9.13 -5.71
N LEU A 71 -17.64 9.49 -5.43
CA LEU A 71 -17.29 10.85 -5.00
C LEU A 71 -17.56 11.86 -6.14
N LYS A 72 -18.11 13.02 -5.77
CA LYS A 72 -18.31 14.11 -6.74
C LYS A 72 -16.96 14.61 -7.26
N PRO A 73 -16.78 14.86 -8.57
CA PRO A 73 -15.50 15.30 -9.15
C PRO A 73 -14.92 16.52 -8.44
N ARG A 74 -15.72 17.53 -8.15
CA ARG A 74 -15.28 18.75 -7.42
C ARG A 74 -14.68 18.44 -6.05
N LEU A 75 -15.12 17.38 -5.38
CA LEU A 75 -14.55 16.98 -4.08
C LEU A 75 -13.20 16.29 -4.26
N VAL A 76 -13.06 15.45 -5.27
CA VAL A 76 -11.79 14.82 -5.64
C VAL A 76 -10.76 15.89 -6.01
N GLU A 77 -11.09 16.82 -6.90
CA GLU A 77 -10.24 17.95 -7.29
C GLU A 77 -9.82 18.81 -6.07
N ARG A 78 -10.71 18.98 -5.09
CA ARG A 78 -10.37 19.71 -3.86
C ARG A 78 -9.31 18.96 -3.06
N PHE A 79 -9.42 17.63 -2.93
CA PHE A 79 -8.41 16.81 -2.26
C PHE A 79 -7.08 16.88 -2.99
N GLU A 80 -7.07 16.82 -4.31
CA GLU A 80 -5.88 16.91 -5.13
C GLU A 80 -5.18 18.27 -5.02
N ARG A 81 -5.93 19.37 -5.06
CA ARG A 81 -5.37 20.71 -4.85
C ARG A 81 -4.76 20.86 -3.45
N CYS A 82 -5.44 20.37 -2.41
CA CYS A 82 -4.87 20.39 -1.06
C CYS A 82 -3.60 19.55 -0.96
N TYR A 83 -3.59 18.39 -1.64
CA TYR A 83 -2.43 17.50 -1.69
C TYR A 83 -1.23 18.21 -2.33
N ASP A 84 -1.43 18.84 -3.49
CA ASP A 84 -0.38 19.56 -4.21
C ASP A 84 0.15 20.75 -3.40
N ALA A 85 -0.74 21.50 -2.73
CA ALA A 85 -0.33 22.60 -1.87
C ALA A 85 0.56 22.14 -0.70
N ILE A 86 0.23 21.01 -0.07
CA ILE A 86 1.05 20.45 1.01
C ILE A 86 2.39 19.93 0.47
N LEU A 87 2.41 19.33 -0.72
CA LEU A 87 3.67 18.94 -1.36
C LEU A 87 4.56 20.16 -1.63
N ALA A 88 4.01 21.24 -2.17
CA ALA A 88 4.74 22.48 -2.42
C ALA A 88 5.32 23.06 -1.13
N GLU A 89 4.55 23.09 -0.05
CA GLU A 89 5.02 23.51 1.28
C GLU A 89 6.18 22.64 1.77
N GLY A 90 6.06 21.32 1.64
CA GLY A 90 7.11 20.39 2.06
C GLY A 90 8.39 20.55 1.23
N PHE A 91 8.30 20.76 -0.08
CA PHE A 91 9.46 21.01 -0.92
C PHE A 91 10.13 22.35 -0.57
N ALA A 92 9.35 23.42 -0.40
CA ALA A 92 9.89 24.72 0.02
C ALA A 92 10.61 24.61 1.36
N PHE A 93 10.07 23.86 2.33
CA PHE A 93 10.75 23.59 3.60
C PHE A 93 12.11 22.92 3.37
N HIS A 94 12.20 21.88 2.52
CA HIS A 94 13.45 21.18 2.29
C HIS A 94 14.47 21.98 1.47
N GLU A 95 14.06 22.93 0.65
CA GLU A 95 14.96 23.87 -0.06
C GLU A 95 15.70 24.79 0.89
N THR A 96 15.09 25.15 2.02
CA THR A 96 15.73 25.98 3.05
C THR A 96 16.66 25.20 3.98
N GLN A 97 16.61 23.88 3.95
CA GLN A 97 17.41 23.04 4.85
C GLN A 97 18.85 22.89 4.34
N PRO A 98 19.86 22.92 5.23
CA PRO A 98 21.25 22.67 4.84
C PRO A 98 21.38 21.24 4.26
N LEU A 99 22.30 21.10 3.30
CA LEU A 99 22.63 19.78 2.75
C LEU A 99 23.10 18.86 3.87
N LEU A 100 22.65 17.58 3.83
CA LEU A 100 23.18 16.59 4.74
C LEU A 100 24.67 16.42 4.46
N ALA A 101 25.50 16.55 5.51
CA ALA A 101 26.92 16.26 5.41
C ALA A 101 27.09 14.81 4.92
N THR A 102 27.75 14.63 3.81
CA THR A 102 28.21 13.30 3.41
C THR A 102 29.13 12.79 4.52
N ALA A 103 28.76 11.64 5.11
CA ALA A 103 29.53 11.00 6.16
C ALA A 103 31.02 11.02 5.75
N THR A 104 31.82 11.51 6.66
CA THR A 104 33.26 11.80 6.62
C THR A 104 34.01 11.05 5.53
N LYS A 105 34.66 11.82 4.66
CA LYS A 105 35.68 11.34 3.74
C LYS A 105 36.74 10.53 4.52
N THR A 106 36.67 9.24 4.49
CA THR A 106 37.87 8.42 4.70
C THR A 106 38.82 8.83 3.58
N ALA A 107 39.97 9.36 3.96
CA ALA A 107 40.93 9.99 3.07
C ALA A 107 41.11 9.20 1.77
N GLY A 108 40.89 9.84 0.62
CA GLY A 108 41.26 9.39 -0.70
C GLY A 108 40.24 8.70 -1.59
N ARG A 109 39.03 8.34 -1.14
CA ARG A 109 37.99 7.77 -2.03
C ARG A 109 36.90 8.80 -2.37
N LYS A 110 36.77 9.15 -3.66
CA LYS A 110 35.58 9.88 -4.16
C LYS A 110 34.33 9.08 -3.84
N HIS A 111 33.39 9.64 -3.08
CA HIS A 111 32.11 9.02 -2.81
C HIS A 111 31.36 8.80 -4.13
N ARG A 112 31.28 7.53 -4.58
CA ARG A 112 30.44 7.15 -5.73
C ARG A 112 29.01 7.03 -5.21
N GLY A 113 28.16 7.98 -5.55
CA GLY A 113 26.75 7.89 -5.22
C GLY A 113 26.07 9.27 -5.15
N ARG A 114 24.73 9.26 -5.15
CA ARG A 114 23.90 10.45 -5.04
C ARG A 114 24.04 11.03 -3.62
N THR A 115 24.07 12.35 -3.50
CA THR A 115 24.00 13.05 -2.21
C THR A 115 22.80 12.54 -1.39
N PRO A 116 22.99 12.13 -0.12
CA PRO A 116 21.93 11.66 0.72
C PRO A 116 20.88 12.77 0.94
N ARG A 117 19.60 12.39 0.82
CA ARG A 117 18.48 13.28 1.08
C ARG A 117 17.86 12.96 2.44
N ARG A 118 17.25 13.98 3.05
CA ARG A 118 16.45 13.80 4.27
C ARG A 118 15.28 12.84 4.02
N THR A 119 14.87 12.13 5.06
CA THR A 119 13.76 11.15 4.98
C THR A 119 12.49 11.79 4.47
N GLY A 120 12.12 12.98 4.99
CA GLY A 120 10.96 13.74 4.54
C GLY A 120 11.03 14.13 3.08
N HIS A 121 12.19 14.57 2.58
CA HIS A 121 12.37 14.89 1.17
C HIS A 121 12.17 13.66 0.27
N ASN A 122 12.67 12.49 0.67
CA ASN A 122 12.46 11.24 -0.09
C ASN A 122 10.98 10.83 -0.12
N LEU A 123 10.26 11.04 0.99
CA LEU A 123 8.82 10.78 1.05
C LEU A 123 8.06 11.76 0.13
N LEU A 124 8.37 13.06 0.17
CA LEU A 124 7.76 14.06 -0.73
C LEU A 124 7.95 13.72 -2.20
N LEU A 125 9.17 13.35 -2.60
CA LEU A 125 9.46 12.94 -3.97
C LEU A 125 8.61 11.74 -4.38
N ARG A 126 8.45 10.75 -3.51
CA ARG A 126 7.61 9.58 -3.78
C ARG A 126 6.13 9.97 -3.89
N LEU A 127 5.63 10.77 -2.94
CA LEU A 127 4.25 11.25 -2.96
C LEU A 127 3.96 12.10 -4.20
N SER A 128 4.92 12.92 -4.66
CA SER A 128 4.80 13.71 -5.88
C SER A 128 4.82 12.85 -7.13
N THR A 129 5.86 12.02 -7.31
CA THR A 129 6.03 11.18 -8.52
C THR A 129 4.99 10.08 -8.66
N ARG A 130 4.39 9.66 -7.55
CA ARG A 130 3.37 8.59 -7.48
C ARG A 130 2.02 9.11 -6.97
N LYS A 131 1.72 10.38 -7.23
CA LYS A 131 0.47 11.02 -6.81
C LYS A 131 -0.76 10.21 -7.26
N GLN A 132 -0.82 9.83 -8.54
CA GLN A 132 -1.94 9.07 -9.09
C GLN A 132 -2.11 7.72 -8.39
N ASP A 133 -1.01 7.01 -8.12
CA ASP A 133 -1.04 5.72 -7.43
C ASP A 133 -1.43 5.89 -5.95
N THR A 134 -0.99 6.96 -5.31
CA THR A 134 -1.32 7.31 -3.91
C THR A 134 -2.79 7.67 -3.75
N LEU A 135 -3.38 8.40 -4.72
CA LEU A 135 -4.75 8.91 -4.66
C LEU A 135 -5.77 8.09 -5.46
N ARG A 136 -5.38 6.95 -6.06
CA ARG A 136 -6.25 6.11 -6.89
C ARG A 136 -7.55 5.73 -6.20
N PHE A 137 -7.53 5.49 -4.90
CA PHE A 137 -8.72 5.17 -4.10
C PHE A 137 -9.78 6.28 -4.09
N LEU A 138 -9.43 7.54 -4.43
CA LEU A 138 -10.40 8.64 -4.58
C LEU A 138 -11.18 8.55 -5.90
N HIS A 139 -10.54 8.01 -6.95
CA HIS A 139 -11.09 7.92 -8.30
C HIS A 139 -11.83 6.60 -8.53
N ASP A 140 -11.37 5.53 -7.89
CA ASP A 140 -11.94 4.20 -8.05
C ASP A 140 -12.41 3.65 -6.69
N PRO A 141 -13.75 3.55 -6.48
CA PRO A 141 -14.32 3.01 -5.25
C PRO A 141 -13.93 1.56 -4.95
N ALA A 142 -13.55 0.78 -5.96
CA ALA A 142 -13.11 -0.61 -5.78
C ALA A 142 -11.70 -0.69 -5.17
N VAL A 143 -10.88 0.36 -5.31
CA VAL A 143 -9.51 0.38 -4.80
C VAL A 143 -9.48 0.70 -3.31
N PRO A 144 -8.99 -0.21 -2.45
CA PRO A 144 -8.90 0.05 -1.02
C PRO A 144 -7.76 1.04 -0.70
N PHE A 145 -7.93 1.78 0.39
CA PHE A 145 -6.92 2.72 0.89
C PHE A 145 -5.61 2.03 1.34
N THR A 146 -5.68 0.75 1.72
CA THR A 146 -4.55 -0.04 2.20
C THR A 146 -4.58 -1.46 1.64
N ASN A 147 -3.43 -2.13 1.59
CA ASN A 147 -3.31 -3.54 1.26
C ASN A 147 -3.36 -4.46 2.49
N ASN A 148 -3.82 -3.98 3.65
CA ASN A 148 -3.79 -4.71 4.92
C ASN A 148 -4.45 -6.10 4.83
N GLN A 149 -5.46 -6.27 3.97
CA GLN A 149 -6.11 -7.57 3.79
C GLN A 149 -5.16 -8.58 3.13
N ALA A 150 -4.47 -8.18 2.05
CA ALA A 150 -3.48 -9.03 1.39
C ALA A 150 -2.30 -9.34 2.33
N GLU A 151 -1.85 -8.36 3.13
CA GLU A 151 -0.82 -8.57 4.14
C GLU A 151 -1.25 -9.58 5.22
N ARG A 152 -2.52 -9.53 5.67
CA ARG A 152 -3.07 -10.51 6.62
C ARG A 152 -3.14 -11.91 6.00
N ASP A 153 -3.57 -12.01 4.74
CA ASP A 153 -3.65 -13.29 4.03
C ASP A 153 -2.25 -13.93 3.92
N GLY A 154 -1.22 -13.14 3.58
CA GLY A 154 0.17 -13.61 3.51
C GLY A 154 0.84 -13.87 4.87
N ARG A 155 0.34 -13.28 5.96
CA ARG A 155 0.96 -13.38 7.29
C ARG A 155 1.05 -14.81 7.80
N MET A 156 0.05 -15.64 7.50
CA MET A 156 0.02 -17.02 7.99
C MET A 156 1.17 -17.86 7.44
N MET A 157 1.65 -17.59 6.22
CA MET A 157 2.87 -18.21 5.68
C MET A 157 4.10 -17.87 6.54
N LYS A 158 4.24 -16.59 6.89
CA LYS A 158 5.34 -16.12 7.76
C LYS A 158 5.24 -16.68 9.18
N VAL A 159 4.03 -16.80 9.72
CA VAL A 159 3.80 -17.41 11.04
C VAL A 159 4.21 -18.89 11.02
N LYS A 160 3.81 -19.65 9.99
CA LYS A 160 4.21 -21.04 9.83
C LYS A 160 5.73 -21.18 9.76
N GLN A 161 6.41 -20.37 8.97
CA GLN A 161 7.87 -20.36 8.90
C GLN A 161 8.52 -20.07 10.25
N LYS A 162 7.98 -19.09 10.99
CA LYS A 162 8.54 -18.66 12.28
C LYS A 162 8.36 -19.71 13.40
N ILE A 163 7.21 -20.38 13.42
CA ILE A 163 6.87 -21.35 14.49
C ILE A 163 7.46 -22.72 14.19
N SER A 164 7.40 -23.18 12.94
CA SER A 164 7.74 -24.55 12.54
C SER A 164 9.02 -24.64 11.70
N GLY A 165 9.83 -23.58 11.61
CA GLY A 165 11.08 -23.57 10.87
C GLY A 165 10.95 -23.64 9.35
N GLY A 166 9.74 -23.56 8.80
CA GLY A 166 9.47 -23.60 7.37
C GLY A 166 8.70 -24.83 6.92
N PHE A 167 8.78 -25.13 5.63
CA PHE A 167 8.17 -26.28 4.99
C PHE A 167 9.25 -27.32 4.65
N ARG A 168 8.94 -28.60 4.79
CA ARG A 168 9.92 -29.67 4.47
C ARG A 168 10.11 -29.87 2.97
N CYS A 169 9.08 -29.50 2.16
CA CYS A 169 9.14 -29.57 0.70
C CYS A 169 8.20 -28.52 0.10
N ASP A 170 8.41 -28.21 -1.18
CA ASP A 170 7.62 -27.22 -1.93
C ASP A 170 6.13 -27.65 -2.06
N ALA A 171 5.86 -28.95 -2.18
CA ALA A 171 4.49 -29.46 -2.22
C ALA A 171 3.72 -29.11 -0.95
N SER A 172 4.30 -29.32 0.23
CA SER A 172 3.66 -28.95 1.50
C SER A 172 3.43 -27.45 1.64
N ALA A 173 4.31 -26.62 1.06
CA ALA A 173 4.11 -25.18 1.02
C ALA A 173 2.95 -24.79 0.10
N ALA A 174 2.86 -25.45 -1.07
CA ALA A 174 1.76 -25.24 -2.02
C ALA A 174 0.41 -25.66 -1.43
N ASP A 175 0.32 -26.85 -0.83
CA ASP A 175 -0.89 -27.33 -0.18
C ASP A 175 -1.37 -26.41 0.94
N PHE A 176 -0.44 -25.97 1.79
CA PHE A 176 -0.74 -25.00 2.84
C PHE A 176 -1.27 -23.68 2.26
N ALA A 177 -0.64 -23.18 1.18
CA ALA A 177 -1.08 -21.96 0.52
C ALA A 177 -2.49 -22.10 -0.08
N VAL A 178 -2.78 -23.22 -0.74
CA VAL A 178 -4.10 -23.53 -1.32
C VAL A 178 -5.18 -23.56 -0.24
N ILE A 179 -4.97 -24.33 0.83
CA ILE A 179 -5.93 -24.45 1.94
C ILE A 179 -6.16 -23.08 2.60
N ARG A 180 -5.09 -22.32 2.85
CA ARG A 180 -5.21 -20.99 3.46
C ARG A 180 -5.93 -19.98 2.55
N SER A 181 -5.66 -20.05 1.25
CA SER A 181 -6.35 -19.22 0.25
C SER A 181 -7.84 -19.54 0.21
N PHE A 182 -8.20 -20.82 0.22
CA PHE A 182 -9.59 -21.27 0.24
C PHE A 182 -10.32 -20.81 1.50
N ILE A 183 -9.72 -20.98 2.69
CA ILE A 183 -10.29 -20.50 3.96
C ILE A 183 -10.46 -18.97 3.96
N SER A 184 -9.49 -18.22 3.42
CA SER A 184 -9.58 -16.77 3.31
C SER A 184 -10.72 -16.34 2.37
N THR A 185 -10.88 -17.05 1.26
CA THR A 185 -11.99 -16.83 0.31
C THR A 185 -13.33 -17.15 0.96
N ALA A 186 -13.46 -18.30 1.64
CA ALA A 186 -14.68 -18.68 2.35
C ALA A 186 -15.11 -17.60 3.35
N LYS A 187 -14.16 -17.05 4.14
CA LYS A 187 -14.42 -15.94 5.06
C LYS A 187 -14.91 -14.67 4.36
N LYS A 188 -14.28 -14.31 3.23
CA LYS A 188 -14.66 -13.12 2.45
C LYS A 188 -16.04 -13.25 1.82
N GLN A 189 -16.45 -14.46 1.49
CA GLN A 189 -17.77 -14.79 0.92
C GLN A 189 -18.85 -15.05 1.99
N GLY A 190 -18.49 -14.98 3.28
CA GLY A 190 -19.44 -15.27 4.37
C GLY A 190 -19.85 -16.74 4.46
N TRP A 191 -19.08 -17.66 3.88
CA TRP A 191 -19.37 -19.11 3.96
C TRP A 191 -19.00 -19.65 5.34
N ASP A 192 -19.78 -20.66 5.80
CA ASP A 192 -19.35 -21.48 6.93
C ASP A 192 -18.08 -22.25 6.55
N ILE A 193 -17.03 -22.09 7.34
CA ILE A 193 -15.69 -22.62 7.01
C ILE A 193 -15.67 -24.13 7.06
N ILE A 194 -16.32 -24.72 8.09
CA ILE A 194 -16.32 -26.18 8.27
C ILE A 194 -17.09 -26.81 7.12
N GLN A 195 -18.27 -26.28 6.82
CA GLN A 195 -19.08 -26.72 5.70
C GLN A 195 -18.33 -26.58 4.36
N ALA A 196 -17.63 -25.45 4.17
CA ALA A 196 -16.86 -25.21 2.95
C ALA A 196 -15.69 -26.19 2.78
N LEU A 197 -15.03 -26.60 3.87
CA LEU A 197 -13.92 -27.55 3.86
C LEU A 197 -14.38 -29.03 3.68
N THR A 198 -15.61 -29.36 4.07
CA THR A 198 -16.16 -30.73 3.97
C THR A 198 -16.92 -30.99 2.67
N GLN A 199 -17.30 -29.93 1.94
CA GLN A 199 -17.93 -30.05 0.62
C GLN A 199 -16.89 -30.10 -0.50
N ASP A 200 -17.26 -30.75 -1.64
CA ASP A 200 -16.39 -30.70 -2.82
C ASP A 200 -16.17 -29.22 -3.26
N PRO A 201 -14.90 -28.76 -3.32
CA PRO A 201 -14.58 -27.40 -3.70
C PRO A 201 -15.14 -26.95 -5.06
N LYS A 202 -15.35 -27.88 -5.99
CA LYS A 202 -15.91 -27.62 -7.33
C LYS A 202 -17.26 -26.93 -7.27
N TYR A 203 -18.14 -27.33 -6.36
CA TYR A 203 -19.48 -26.75 -6.23
C TYR A 203 -19.42 -25.30 -5.72
N ARG A 204 -18.50 -25.00 -4.80
CA ARG A 204 -18.35 -23.64 -4.25
C ARG A 204 -17.60 -22.71 -5.20
N LEU A 205 -16.61 -23.21 -5.93
CA LEU A 205 -15.87 -22.41 -6.91
C LEU A 205 -16.72 -22.07 -8.15
N ALA A 206 -17.67 -22.90 -8.53
CA ALA A 206 -18.60 -22.60 -9.61
C ALA A 206 -19.47 -21.37 -9.28
N SER A 207 -19.88 -21.19 -8.02
CA SER A 207 -20.69 -20.03 -7.60
C SER A 207 -19.93 -18.69 -7.64
N LEU A 208 -18.59 -18.70 -7.63
CA LEU A 208 -17.77 -17.49 -7.78
C LEU A 208 -17.64 -16.99 -9.23
N ARG A 209 -17.92 -17.87 -10.21
CA ARG A 209 -17.85 -17.52 -11.64
C ARG A 209 -19.13 -16.89 -12.17
N THR A 210 -20.20 -16.93 -11.39
CA THR A 210 -21.53 -16.43 -11.77
C THR A 210 -21.93 -15.14 -11.08
N ALA A 211 -21.06 -14.59 -10.23
CA ALA A 211 -21.20 -13.30 -9.55
C ALA A 211 -20.21 -12.27 -10.11
#